data_a6fa7814bf5afda511f5ed94e605c165
#
_entry.id   a6fa7814bf5afda511f5ed94e605c165
#
_cell.length_a   1.000
_cell.length_b   1.000
_cell.length_c   1.000
_cell.angle_alpha   90.00
_cell.angle_beta   90.00
_cell.angle_gamma   90.00
#
_symmetry.space_group_name_H-M   'P 1'
#
loop_
_entity.id
_entity.type
_entity.pdbx_description
1 polymer ?
#
loop_
_entity_poly.entity_id
_entity_poly.type
_entity_poly.pdbx_seq_one_letter_code
_entity_poly.pdbx_strand_id
1 'polypeptide(L)'
;MRFIDSNVFLHAFLRPRRELSYEEGRMKEEAQRIIRLVEEGEEVATTAVHISEVVNIVESGLGLQRSLGILAWVISQPNIQVYPATVDSYERALPVAQERGVSANDALAYLTMRDNGLAEVYTFDKHFNLLDVNKLP
;
A
#
# COMPACT_ATOMS: atom_id res chain seq x y z
N MET A 1 3.79 10.33 -10.48
CA MET A 1 3.01 9.23 -9.88
C MET A 1 3.80 8.66 -8.70
N ARG A 2 3.12 8.34 -7.63
CA ARG A 2 3.71 7.71 -6.44
C ARG A 2 3.15 6.31 -6.25
N PHE A 3 3.96 5.43 -5.67
CA PHE A 3 3.45 4.14 -5.22
C PHE A 3 2.72 4.32 -3.90
N ILE A 4 1.63 3.59 -3.69
CA ILE A 4 0.89 3.60 -2.43
C ILE A 4 0.90 2.20 -1.82
N ASP A 5 1.44 2.11 -0.61
CA ASP A 5 1.57 0.85 0.12
C ASP A 5 0.26 0.47 0.80
N SER A 6 0.07 -0.82 1.02
CA SER A 6 -1.14 -1.36 1.66
C SER A 6 -1.45 -0.73 3.01
N ASN A 7 -0.43 -0.41 3.81
CA ASN A 7 -0.66 0.16 5.14
C ASN A 7 -1.33 1.54 5.12
N VAL A 8 -1.21 2.30 4.04
CA VAL A 8 -1.93 3.57 3.91
C VAL A 8 -3.44 3.32 3.84
N PHE A 9 -3.86 2.37 3.02
CA PHE A 9 -5.27 1.96 2.96
C PHE A 9 -5.75 1.43 4.30
N LEU A 10 -4.93 0.59 4.94
CA LEU A 10 -5.29 -0.03 6.21
C LEU A 10 -5.47 1.01 7.32
N HIS A 11 -4.54 1.95 7.47
CA HIS A 11 -4.68 3.03 8.45
C HIS A 11 -5.89 3.93 8.15
N ALA A 12 -6.20 4.15 6.88
CA ALA A 12 -7.35 4.97 6.51
C ALA A 12 -8.70 4.30 6.81
N PHE A 13 -8.80 3.00 6.54
CA PHE A 13 -10.09 2.28 6.57
C PHE A 13 -10.36 1.48 7.83
N LEU A 14 -9.33 0.94 8.49
CA LEU A 14 -9.53 0.14 9.70
C LEU A 14 -9.89 1.03 10.89
N ARG A 15 -10.80 0.51 11.72
CA ARG A 15 -11.22 1.17 12.96
C ARG A 15 -11.03 0.19 14.11
N PRO A 16 -9.89 0.24 14.83
CA PRO A 16 -9.68 -0.64 15.97
C PRO A 16 -10.69 -0.36 17.08
N ARG A 17 -11.02 -1.40 17.84
CA ARG A 17 -12.01 -1.31 18.93
C ARG A 17 -11.46 -0.60 20.17
N ARG A 18 -10.14 -0.47 20.27
CA ARG A 18 -9.45 0.23 21.34
C ARG A 18 -9.23 1.69 20.97
N GLU A 19 -8.96 2.50 21.97
CA GLU A 19 -8.56 3.89 21.75
C GLU A 19 -7.19 3.93 21.05
N LEU A 20 -7.04 4.82 20.09
CA LEU A 20 -5.79 5.01 19.36
C LEU A 20 -4.81 5.85 20.19
N SER A 21 -3.52 5.49 20.15
CA SER A 21 -2.47 6.35 20.66
C SER A 21 -2.40 7.63 19.82
N TYR A 22 -1.67 8.63 20.32
CA TYR A 22 -1.47 9.88 19.59
C TYR A 22 -0.83 9.64 18.22
N GLU A 23 0.21 8.81 18.15
CA GLU A 23 0.88 8.48 16.90
C GLU A 23 -0.02 7.73 15.93
N GLU A 24 -0.77 6.75 16.43
CA GLU A 24 -1.73 5.99 15.61
C GLU A 24 -2.81 6.90 15.04
N GLY A 25 -3.32 7.83 15.85
CA GLY A 25 -4.29 8.83 15.39
C GLY A 25 -3.74 9.72 14.30
N ARG A 26 -2.49 10.15 14.43
CA ARG A 26 -1.83 10.97 13.42
C ARG A 26 -1.61 10.20 12.12
N MET A 27 -1.18 8.94 12.20
CA MET A 27 -1.02 8.09 11.01
C MET A 27 -2.36 7.90 10.30
N LYS A 28 -3.43 7.69 11.05
CA LYS A 28 -4.77 7.57 10.48
C LYS A 28 -5.21 8.83 9.76
N GLU A 29 -5.01 9.99 10.36
CA GLU A 29 -5.34 11.28 9.74
C GLU A 29 -4.55 11.49 8.45
N GLU A 30 -3.26 11.18 8.49
CA GLU A 30 -2.38 11.31 7.31
C GLU A 30 -2.79 10.32 6.21
N ALA A 31 -3.12 9.09 6.57
CA ALA A 31 -3.59 8.09 5.62
C ALA A 31 -4.91 8.55 4.96
N GLN A 32 -5.83 9.08 5.75
CA GLN A 32 -7.09 9.61 5.22
C GLN A 32 -6.87 10.80 4.30
N ARG A 33 -5.89 11.64 4.62
CA ARG A 33 -5.50 12.77 3.75
C ARG A 33 -5.00 12.27 2.39
N ILE A 34 -4.16 11.24 2.39
CA ILE A 34 -3.64 10.64 1.15
C ILE A 34 -4.80 10.04 0.33
N ILE A 35 -5.70 9.32 0.96
CA ILE A 35 -6.87 8.75 0.28
C ILE A 35 -7.73 9.86 -0.36
N ARG A 36 -7.91 10.98 0.34
CA ARG A 36 -8.65 12.12 -0.24
C ARG A 36 -7.94 12.70 -1.48
N LEU A 37 -6.61 12.77 -1.45
CA LEU A 37 -5.86 13.21 -2.63
C LEU A 37 -6.09 12.28 -3.81
N VAL A 38 -6.13 10.97 -3.56
CA VAL A 38 -6.44 9.97 -4.60
C VAL A 38 -7.86 10.17 -5.12
N GLU A 39 -8.83 10.37 -4.22
CA GLU A 39 -10.22 10.64 -4.61
C GLU A 39 -10.35 11.91 -5.45
N GLU A 40 -9.50 12.89 -5.19
CA GLU A 40 -9.46 14.16 -5.93
C GLU A 40 -8.68 14.06 -7.24
N GLY A 41 -8.12 12.92 -7.57
CA GLY A 41 -7.50 12.65 -8.84
C GLY A 41 -5.99 12.45 -8.86
N GLU A 42 -5.32 12.44 -7.70
CA GLU A 42 -3.88 12.15 -7.68
C GLU A 42 -3.64 10.75 -8.22
N GLU A 43 -2.71 10.63 -9.16
CA GLU A 43 -2.35 9.35 -9.75
C GLU A 43 -1.41 8.59 -8.82
N VAL A 44 -1.77 7.34 -8.51
CA VAL A 44 -0.96 6.45 -7.69
C VAL A 44 -0.88 5.06 -8.33
N ALA A 45 0.14 4.32 -7.96
CA ALA A 45 0.36 2.95 -8.39
C ALA A 45 0.42 2.03 -7.18
N THR A 46 -0.07 0.82 -7.35
CA THR A 46 0.06 -0.26 -6.37
C THR A 46 0.13 -1.60 -7.10
N THR A 47 0.12 -2.72 -6.40
CA THR A 47 0.07 -4.04 -7.03
C THR A 47 -1.16 -4.82 -6.59
N ALA A 48 -1.50 -5.85 -7.36
CA ALA A 48 -2.57 -6.79 -7.01
C ALA A 48 -2.33 -7.46 -5.65
N VAL A 49 -1.07 -7.71 -5.30
CA VAL A 49 -0.70 -8.31 -4.00
C VAL A 49 -1.02 -7.35 -2.85
N HIS A 50 -0.70 -6.06 -3.01
CA HIS A 50 -1.00 -5.04 -2.01
C HIS A 50 -2.51 -4.87 -1.82
N ILE A 51 -3.27 -4.90 -2.90
CA ILE A 51 -4.73 -4.83 -2.84
C ILE A 51 -5.29 -6.06 -2.15
N SER A 52 -4.78 -7.26 -2.47
CA SER A 52 -5.19 -8.50 -1.81
C SER A 52 -4.94 -8.45 -0.30
N GLU A 53 -3.79 -7.93 0.12
CA GLU A 53 -3.47 -7.75 1.54
C GLU A 53 -4.49 -6.83 2.22
N VAL A 54 -4.81 -5.69 1.61
CA VAL A 54 -5.81 -4.75 2.15
C VAL A 54 -7.16 -5.43 2.28
N VAL A 55 -7.63 -6.09 1.23
CA VAL A 55 -8.95 -6.74 1.20
C VAL A 55 -9.04 -7.82 2.28
N ASN A 56 -8.01 -8.66 2.39
CA ASN A 56 -8.00 -9.76 3.36
C ASN A 56 -7.99 -9.26 4.82
N ILE A 57 -7.21 -8.24 5.10
CA ILE A 57 -7.12 -7.67 6.46
C ILE A 57 -8.43 -6.94 6.82
N VAL A 58 -8.99 -6.18 5.89
CA VAL A 58 -10.27 -5.51 6.11
C VAL A 58 -11.40 -6.52 6.34
N GLU A 59 -11.42 -7.61 5.58
CA GLU A 59 -12.40 -8.67 5.77
C GLU A 59 -12.35 -9.21 7.20
N SER A 60 -11.15 -9.50 7.70
CA SER A 60 -10.95 -10.01 9.06
C SER A 60 -11.39 -9.02 10.14
N GLY A 61 -11.21 -7.72 9.90
CA GLY A 61 -11.50 -6.67 10.89
C GLY A 61 -12.89 -6.08 10.79
N LEU A 62 -13.43 -5.92 9.58
CA LEU A 62 -14.69 -5.20 9.33
C LEU A 62 -15.74 -6.01 8.56
N GLY A 63 -15.41 -7.23 8.16
CA GLY A 63 -16.32 -8.13 7.48
C GLY A 63 -16.26 -8.07 5.97
N LEU A 64 -16.93 -9.05 5.35
CA LEU A 64 -16.88 -9.28 3.92
C LEU A 64 -17.41 -8.10 3.09
N GLN A 65 -18.57 -7.55 3.48
CA GLN A 65 -19.16 -6.47 2.69
C GLN A 65 -18.28 -5.23 2.61
N ARG A 66 -17.64 -4.87 3.73
CA ARG A 66 -16.71 -3.72 3.76
C ARG A 66 -15.49 -3.98 2.89
N SER A 67 -14.92 -5.17 2.95
CA SER A 67 -13.75 -5.53 2.14
C SER A 67 -14.07 -5.49 0.64
N LEU A 68 -15.21 -6.03 0.24
CA LEU A 68 -15.63 -6.01 -1.17
C LEU A 68 -15.97 -4.60 -1.63
N GLY A 69 -16.52 -3.76 -0.76
CA GLY A 69 -16.76 -2.34 -1.06
C GLY A 69 -15.47 -1.58 -1.33
N ILE A 70 -14.43 -1.83 -0.55
CA ILE A 70 -13.11 -1.21 -0.75
C ILE A 70 -12.49 -1.70 -2.05
N LEU A 71 -12.57 -3.00 -2.32
CA LEU A 71 -12.08 -3.56 -3.59
C LEU A 71 -12.77 -2.90 -4.79
N ALA A 72 -14.11 -2.80 -4.75
CA ALA A 72 -14.87 -2.16 -5.81
C ALA A 72 -14.45 -0.71 -6.00
N TRP A 73 -14.21 0.01 -4.90
CA TRP A 73 -13.74 1.40 -4.96
C TRP A 73 -12.38 1.49 -5.63
N VAL A 74 -11.42 0.66 -5.21
CA VAL A 74 -10.05 0.70 -5.78
C VAL A 74 -10.08 0.44 -7.30
N ILE A 75 -10.75 -0.62 -7.73
CA ILE A 75 -10.75 -0.97 -9.16
C ILE A 75 -11.56 -0.01 -10.02
N SER A 76 -12.44 0.78 -9.42
CA SER A 76 -13.22 1.79 -10.14
C SER A 76 -12.49 3.12 -10.30
N GLN A 77 -11.39 3.34 -9.58
CA GLN A 77 -10.63 4.60 -9.66
C GLN A 77 -9.73 4.60 -10.90
N PRO A 78 -9.95 5.50 -11.87
CA PRO A 78 -9.13 5.51 -13.09
C PRO A 78 -7.69 5.95 -12.84
N ASN A 79 -7.44 6.62 -11.72
CA ASN A 79 -6.13 7.14 -11.34
C ASN A 79 -5.34 6.21 -10.40
N ILE A 80 -5.86 5.03 -10.08
CA ILE A 80 -5.12 3.99 -9.38
C ILE A 80 -4.66 2.95 -10.40
N GLN A 81 -3.37 2.93 -10.68
CA GLN A 81 -2.77 1.92 -11.54
C GLN A 81 -2.43 0.70 -10.69
N VAL A 82 -3.07 -0.43 -10.97
CA VAL A 82 -2.80 -1.69 -10.26
C VAL A 82 -1.95 -2.58 -11.16
N TYR A 83 -0.71 -2.84 -10.75
CA TYR A 83 0.20 -3.70 -11.48
C TYR A 83 0.00 -5.15 -11.08
N PRO A 84 0.07 -6.09 -12.04
CA PRO A 84 -0.04 -7.52 -11.70
C PRO A 84 1.21 -8.00 -10.97
N ALA A 85 1.06 -9.08 -10.21
CA ALA A 85 2.18 -9.82 -9.64
C ALA A 85 2.09 -11.27 -10.12
N THR A 86 3.21 -11.78 -10.61
CA THR A 86 3.34 -13.12 -11.17
C THR A 86 4.39 -13.91 -10.40
N VAL A 87 4.56 -15.18 -10.74
CA VAL A 87 5.66 -16.00 -10.19
C VAL A 87 7.00 -15.34 -10.50
N ASP A 88 7.18 -14.83 -11.73
CA ASP A 88 8.39 -14.09 -12.12
C ASP A 88 8.65 -12.90 -11.19
N SER A 89 7.59 -12.18 -10.80
CA SER A 89 7.72 -11.06 -9.88
C SER A 89 8.30 -11.51 -8.54
N TYR A 90 7.83 -12.63 -8.02
CA TYR A 90 8.34 -13.20 -6.77
C TYR A 90 9.75 -13.73 -6.90
N GLU A 91 10.10 -14.35 -8.02
CA GLU A 91 11.46 -14.82 -8.26
C GLU A 91 12.46 -13.66 -8.27
N ARG A 92 12.07 -12.52 -8.83
CA ARG A 92 12.89 -11.30 -8.80
C ARG A 92 12.92 -10.65 -7.42
N ALA A 93 11.81 -10.70 -6.69
CA ALA A 93 11.69 -10.07 -5.37
C ALA A 93 12.48 -10.81 -4.29
N LEU A 94 12.57 -12.13 -4.38
CA LEU A 94 13.21 -12.93 -3.34
C LEU A 94 14.65 -12.50 -3.03
N PRO A 95 15.58 -12.38 -3.99
CA PRO A 95 16.94 -11.94 -3.67
C PRO A 95 16.99 -10.51 -3.12
N VAL A 96 16.13 -9.62 -3.56
CA VAL A 96 16.05 -8.25 -3.04
C VAL A 96 15.60 -8.28 -1.58
N ALA A 97 14.58 -9.06 -1.26
CA ALA A 97 14.09 -9.20 0.11
C ALA A 97 15.18 -9.75 1.04
N GLN A 98 15.90 -10.76 0.60
CA GLN A 98 16.99 -11.39 1.36
C GLN A 98 18.16 -10.43 1.56
N GLU A 99 18.58 -9.74 0.52
CA GLU A 99 19.72 -8.83 0.55
C GLU A 99 19.42 -7.58 1.38
N ARG A 100 18.24 -7.00 1.22
CA ARG A 100 17.88 -5.74 1.87
C ARG A 100 17.22 -5.93 3.23
N GLY A 101 16.84 -7.15 3.58
CA GLY A 101 16.19 -7.42 4.87
C GLY A 101 14.76 -6.88 4.96
N VAL A 102 14.02 -6.95 3.87
CA VAL A 102 12.61 -6.51 3.80
C VAL A 102 11.70 -7.68 3.43
N SER A 103 10.40 -7.50 3.59
CA SER A 103 9.44 -8.54 3.21
C SER A 103 9.36 -8.73 1.69
N ALA A 104 8.80 -9.85 1.26
CA ALA A 104 8.56 -10.10 -0.16
C ALA A 104 7.65 -9.03 -0.76
N ASN A 105 6.63 -8.59 -0.04
CA ASN A 105 5.73 -7.54 -0.52
C ASN A 105 6.42 -6.18 -0.65
N ASP A 106 7.30 -5.83 0.28
CA ASP A 106 8.11 -4.60 0.19
C ASP A 106 9.04 -4.67 -1.02
N ALA A 107 9.66 -5.82 -1.25
CA ALA A 107 10.53 -6.02 -2.42
C ALA A 107 9.74 -5.94 -3.73
N LEU A 108 8.52 -6.49 -3.77
CA LEU A 108 7.63 -6.36 -4.94
C LEU A 108 7.28 -4.90 -5.21
N ALA A 109 6.94 -4.15 -4.17
CA ALA A 109 6.67 -2.72 -4.31
C ALA A 109 7.88 -1.99 -4.89
N TYR A 110 9.05 -2.24 -4.34
CA TYR A 110 10.29 -1.62 -4.77
C TYR A 110 10.61 -1.91 -6.25
N LEU A 111 10.50 -3.18 -6.66
CA LEU A 111 10.76 -3.56 -8.06
C LEU A 111 9.72 -2.97 -9.01
N THR A 112 8.45 -2.94 -8.60
CA THR A 112 7.40 -2.29 -9.38
C THR A 112 7.70 -0.81 -9.57
N MET A 113 8.15 -0.14 -8.52
CA MET A 113 8.55 1.26 -8.60
C MET A 113 9.71 1.45 -9.57
N ARG A 114 10.76 0.66 -9.44
CA ARG A 114 11.94 0.75 -10.32
C ARG A 114 11.58 0.50 -11.79
N ASP A 115 10.81 -0.54 -12.05
CA ASP A 115 10.43 -0.91 -13.42
C ASP A 115 9.59 0.19 -14.09
N ASN A 116 8.92 1.02 -13.30
CA ASN A 116 8.02 2.07 -13.82
C ASN A 116 8.51 3.49 -13.54
N GLY A 117 9.77 3.64 -13.12
CA GLY A 117 10.38 4.96 -12.91
C GLY A 117 9.78 5.76 -11.77
N LEU A 118 9.23 5.10 -10.74
CA LEU A 118 8.65 5.76 -9.57
C LEU A 118 9.69 5.88 -8.47
N ALA A 119 9.87 7.10 -7.96
CA ALA A 119 10.87 7.40 -6.93
C ALA A 119 10.27 7.55 -5.54
N GLU A 120 8.98 7.83 -5.44
CA GLU A 120 8.32 8.17 -4.18
C GLU A 120 7.25 7.15 -3.82
N VAL A 121 7.14 6.84 -2.51
CA VAL A 121 6.15 5.90 -1.99
C VAL A 121 5.44 6.48 -0.78
N TYR A 122 4.11 6.39 -0.80
CA TYR A 122 3.29 6.63 0.39
C TYR A 122 3.31 5.38 1.25
N THR A 123 3.93 5.44 2.41
CA THR A 123 3.99 4.32 3.36
C THR A 123 4.30 4.81 4.77
N PHE A 124 3.87 4.03 5.76
CA PHE A 124 4.25 4.23 7.17
C PHE A 124 5.29 3.20 7.62
N ASP A 125 5.70 2.29 6.72
CA ASP A 125 6.64 1.22 7.05
C ASP A 125 8.08 1.71 6.96
N LYS A 126 8.80 1.60 8.07
CA LYS A 126 10.20 2.01 8.18
C LYS A 126 11.14 1.16 7.32
N HIS A 127 10.72 -0.05 6.93
CA HIS A 127 11.55 -0.92 6.08
C HIS A 127 11.84 -0.30 4.72
N PHE A 128 10.99 0.61 4.24
CA PHE A 128 11.27 1.34 2.99
C PHE A 128 12.49 2.25 3.08
N ASN A 129 12.96 2.59 4.29
CA ASN A 129 14.22 3.31 4.46
C ASN A 129 15.44 2.47 4.05
N LEU A 130 15.28 1.16 3.94
CA LEU A 130 16.34 0.23 3.49
C LEU A 130 16.38 0.10 1.97
N LEU A 131 15.48 0.74 1.27
CA LEU A 131 15.35 0.70 -0.18
C LEU A 131 15.66 2.08 -0.78
N ASP A 132 16.07 2.11 -2.04
CA ASP A 132 16.46 3.35 -2.71
C ASP A 132 15.23 4.11 -3.24
N VAL A 133 14.35 4.52 -2.32
CA VAL A 133 13.11 5.25 -2.62
C VAL A 133 12.90 6.36 -1.60
N ASN A 134 12.11 7.35 -1.98
CA ASN A 134 11.73 8.44 -1.08
C ASN A 134 10.41 8.12 -0.40
N LYS A 135 10.47 7.87 0.89
CA LYS A 135 9.32 7.54 1.72
C LYS A 135 8.55 8.80 2.09
N LEU A 136 7.20 8.76 1.93
CA LEU A 136 6.26 9.80 2.32
C LEU A 136 5.14 9.18 3.18
N PRO A 137 4.60 9.85 4.14
CA PRO A 137 5.04 11.09 4.77
C PRO A 137 6.31 10.96 5.57
#